data_eedd68666d1f828bbcf1f260ecc2a914
#
_entry.id   eedd68666d1f828bbcf1f260ecc2a914
#
_cell.length_a   1.000
_cell.length_b   1.000
_cell.length_c   1.000
_cell.angle_alpha   90.00
_cell.angle_beta   90.00
_cell.angle_gamma   90.00
#
_symmetry.space_group_name_H-M   'P 1'
#
loop_
_entity.id
_entity.type
_entity.pdbx_description
1 polymer ?
#
loop_
_entity_poly.entity_id
_entity_poly.type
_entity_poly.pdbx_seq_one_letter_code
_entity_poly.pdbx_strand_id
1 'polypeptide(L)'
;LGLVPLLIGLLGWLLLARTQLHWLFALGYGILGFLDDQWGQHAPKGLRGHGRALLAGRPTTGVLKLIGGLILGLLIGSRLHALPFWTPAVLLTGLMVALWANFFNLLDVRPGRAGTLFLVLALPCALGLMLQGRQLELPVLMSVTAGLLMVLPIDRAGKGMLGDTGSNLLGGVVGTALAIGLPLWMQAICTLGLLLFHLWAERYSLTDYIERHPMLRALDRLTGIR
;
A
#
# COMPACT_ATOMS: atom_id res chain seq x y z
N LEU A 1 -3.34 6.69 -13.50
CA LEU A 1 -4.14 5.44 -13.61
C LEU A 1 -4.73 5.00 -12.26
N GLY A 2 -4.10 5.31 -11.12
CA GLY A 2 -4.50 4.87 -9.78
C GLY A 2 -5.93 5.25 -9.35
N LEU A 3 -6.53 6.26 -9.94
CA LEU A 3 -7.92 6.63 -9.67
C LEU A 3 -8.93 5.54 -10.05
N VAL A 4 -8.67 4.74 -11.09
CA VAL A 4 -9.60 3.69 -11.53
C VAL A 4 -9.81 2.62 -10.46
N PRO A 5 -8.76 1.95 -9.94
CA PRO A 5 -8.93 0.98 -8.85
C PRO A 5 -9.46 1.63 -7.57
N LEU A 6 -9.15 2.90 -7.29
CA LEU A 6 -9.69 3.61 -6.13
C LEU A 6 -11.21 3.80 -6.25
N LEU A 7 -11.70 4.31 -7.36
CA LEU A 7 -13.14 4.55 -7.58
C LEU A 7 -13.93 3.24 -7.59
N ILE A 8 -13.40 2.20 -8.24
CA ILE A 8 -14.04 0.88 -8.25
C ILE A 8 -14.02 0.26 -6.85
N GLY A 9 -12.93 0.44 -6.09
CA GLY A 9 -12.84 0.01 -4.70
C GLY A 9 -13.85 0.71 -3.79
N LEU A 10 -14.01 2.04 -3.94
CA LEU A 10 -15.01 2.82 -3.20
C LEU A 10 -16.44 2.37 -3.54
N LEU A 11 -16.73 2.14 -4.81
CA LEU A 11 -18.02 1.62 -5.24
C LEU A 11 -18.28 0.22 -4.67
N GLY A 12 -17.29 -0.67 -4.71
CA GLY A 12 -17.37 -2.00 -4.13
C GLY A 12 -17.61 -1.96 -2.61
N TRP A 13 -16.91 -1.07 -1.91
CA TRP A 13 -17.16 -0.85 -0.48
C TRP A 13 -18.59 -0.35 -0.22
N LEU A 14 -19.03 0.67 -0.94
CA LEU A 14 -20.35 1.27 -0.76
C LEU A 14 -21.49 0.28 -1.00
N LEU A 15 -21.38 -0.55 -2.03
CA LEU A 15 -22.45 -1.47 -2.42
C LEU A 15 -22.41 -2.78 -1.63
N LEU A 16 -21.25 -3.29 -1.27
CA LEU A 16 -21.07 -4.66 -0.81
C LEU A 16 -20.45 -4.77 0.60
N ALA A 17 -19.74 -3.75 1.09
CA ALA A 17 -18.97 -3.84 2.32
C ALA A 17 -19.08 -2.59 3.22
N ARG A 18 -20.11 -1.76 3.08
CA ARG A 18 -20.24 -0.46 3.78
C ARG A 18 -20.21 -0.53 5.31
N THR A 19 -20.49 -1.68 5.90
CA THR A 19 -20.40 -1.88 7.35
C THR A 19 -18.97 -2.12 7.84
N GLN A 20 -18.06 -2.47 6.93
CA GLN A 20 -16.66 -2.80 7.22
C GLN A 20 -15.78 -1.56 7.05
N LEU A 21 -15.80 -0.68 8.05
CA LEU A 21 -15.12 0.63 7.99
C LEU A 21 -13.61 0.54 7.84
N HIS A 22 -12.98 -0.56 8.28
CA HIS A 22 -11.54 -0.79 8.08
C HIS A 22 -11.15 -0.77 6.59
N TRP A 23 -12.04 -1.25 5.70
CA TRP A 23 -11.80 -1.14 4.25
C TRP A 23 -11.90 0.27 3.72
N LEU A 24 -12.83 1.10 4.27
CA LEU A 24 -12.88 2.51 3.92
C LEU A 24 -11.56 3.23 4.29
N PHE A 25 -10.98 2.90 5.45
CA PHE A 25 -9.68 3.44 5.84
C PHE A 25 -8.55 2.92 4.94
N ALA A 26 -8.61 1.64 4.51
CA ALA A 26 -7.67 1.11 3.53
C ALA A 26 -7.74 1.86 2.18
N LEU A 27 -8.94 2.18 1.70
CA LEU A 27 -9.13 3.00 0.49
C LEU A 27 -8.63 4.45 0.69
N GLY A 28 -8.64 4.95 1.93
CA GLY A 28 -8.11 6.26 2.31
C GLY A 28 -6.62 6.43 1.96
N TYR A 29 -5.83 5.36 1.92
CA TYR A 29 -4.44 5.42 1.43
C TYR A 29 -4.35 5.88 -0.04
N GLY A 30 -5.30 5.47 -0.88
CA GLY A 30 -5.40 5.96 -2.26
C GLY A 30 -5.70 7.46 -2.31
N ILE A 31 -6.54 7.96 -1.39
CA ILE A 31 -6.84 9.40 -1.29
C ILE A 31 -5.59 10.17 -0.86
N LEU A 32 -4.84 9.69 0.15
CA LEU A 32 -3.57 10.31 0.54
C LEU A 32 -2.56 10.32 -0.61
N GLY A 33 -2.48 9.23 -1.37
CA GLY A 33 -1.64 9.17 -2.57
C GLY A 33 -2.09 10.16 -3.63
N PHE A 34 -3.39 10.33 -3.85
CA PHE A 34 -3.92 11.32 -4.78
C PHE A 34 -3.54 12.76 -4.39
N LEU A 35 -3.61 13.09 -3.11
CA LEU A 35 -3.17 14.39 -2.61
C LEU A 35 -1.68 14.61 -2.87
N ASP A 36 -0.85 13.58 -2.70
CA ASP A 36 0.58 13.66 -2.99
C ASP A 36 0.86 13.80 -4.51
N ASP A 37 0.16 13.06 -5.36
CA ASP A 37 0.26 13.17 -6.83
C ASP A 37 -0.08 14.60 -7.31
N GLN A 38 -1.04 15.30 -6.67
CA GLN A 38 -1.48 16.63 -7.08
C GLN A 38 -0.56 17.75 -6.56
N TRP A 39 -0.05 17.63 -5.34
CA TRP A 39 0.66 18.72 -4.66
C TRP A 39 2.10 18.41 -4.25
N GLY A 40 2.56 17.14 -4.42
CA GLY A 40 3.87 16.67 -3.95
C GLY A 40 5.08 17.02 -4.83
N GLN A 41 4.88 17.57 -6.01
CA GLN A 41 5.90 17.68 -7.08
C GLN A 41 7.19 18.41 -6.71
N HIS A 42 7.20 19.26 -5.69
CA HIS A 42 8.37 20.05 -5.26
C HIS A 42 8.87 19.70 -3.86
N ALA A 43 8.43 18.59 -3.30
CA ALA A 43 8.80 18.18 -1.94
C ALA A 43 10.21 17.55 -1.91
N PRO A 44 10.99 17.76 -0.83
CA PRO A 44 12.27 17.07 -0.65
C PRO A 44 12.05 15.56 -0.56
N LYS A 45 12.98 14.77 -1.10
CA LYS A 45 12.88 13.31 -1.15
C LYS A 45 13.44 12.65 0.12
N GLY A 46 12.88 11.49 0.49
CA GLY A 46 13.32 10.64 1.61
C GLY A 46 12.91 11.16 2.99
N LEU A 47 12.92 10.27 3.99
CA LEU A 47 12.52 10.60 5.37
C LEU A 47 13.34 11.75 5.97
N ARG A 48 14.65 11.79 5.68
CA ARG A 48 15.55 12.86 6.17
C ARG A 48 15.20 14.21 5.57
N GLY A 49 14.82 14.26 4.27
CA GLY A 49 14.42 15.48 3.59
C GLY A 49 13.12 16.04 4.15
N HIS A 50 12.13 15.18 4.32
CA HIS A 50 10.84 15.54 4.94
C HIS A 50 10.97 15.96 6.40
N GLY A 51 11.81 15.26 7.18
CA GLY A 51 12.09 15.61 8.58
C GLY A 51 12.73 16.99 8.73
N ARG A 52 13.72 17.35 7.90
CA ARG A 52 14.33 18.68 7.90
C ARG A 52 13.34 19.77 7.51
N ALA A 53 12.48 19.53 6.50
CA ALA A 53 11.47 20.48 6.10
C ALA A 53 10.44 20.72 7.21
N LEU A 54 10.02 19.67 7.91
CA LEU A 54 9.12 19.76 9.06
C LEU A 54 9.73 20.58 10.20
N LEU A 55 10.99 20.30 10.56
CA LEU A 55 11.72 21.09 11.58
C LEU A 55 11.92 22.54 11.19
N ALA A 56 11.94 22.85 9.89
CA ALA A 56 12.00 24.21 9.36
C ALA A 56 10.60 24.88 9.26
N GLY A 57 9.54 24.27 9.83
CA GLY A 57 8.17 24.80 9.79
C GLY A 57 7.50 24.72 8.41
N ARG A 58 8.00 23.89 7.50
CA ARG A 58 7.49 23.71 6.13
C ARG A 58 6.96 22.28 5.97
N PRO A 59 5.71 21.98 6.42
CA PRO A 59 5.12 20.66 6.23
C PRO A 59 5.01 20.34 4.74
N THR A 60 5.43 19.12 4.37
CA THR A 60 5.37 18.63 3.00
C THR A 60 4.25 17.61 2.85
N THR A 61 3.79 17.37 1.61
CA THR A 61 2.81 16.31 1.31
C THR A 61 3.30 14.93 1.73
N GLY A 62 4.62 14.68 1.67
CA GLY A 62 5.21 13.44 2.19
C GLY A 62 5.07 13.27 3.70
N VAL A 63 5.16 14.36 4.49
CA VAL A 63 4.86 14.32 5.94
C VAL A 63 3.38 14.06 6.17
N LEU A 64 2.49 14.71 5.41
CA LEU A 64 1.06 14.47 5.48
C LEU A 64 0.73 13.00 5.16
N LYS A 65 1.35 12.44 4.12
CA LYS A 65 1.20 11.03 3.74
C LYS A 65 1.68 10.09 4.84
N LEU A 66 2.82 10.37 5.46
CA LEU A 66 3.37 9.55 6.56
C LEU A 66 2.44 9.57 7.78
N ILE A 67 2.06 10.76 8.26
CA ILE A 67 1.19 10.90 9.43
C ILE A 67 -0.22 10.38 9.14
N GLY A 68 -0.80 10.78 8.01
CA GLY A 68 -2.11 10.33 7.57
C GLY A 68 -2.17 8.80 7.39
N GLY A 69 -1.13 8.22 6.77
CA GLY A 69 -1.01 6.77 6.62
C GLY A 69 -0.94 6.04 7.96
N LEU A 70 -0.17 6.57 8.92
CA LEU A 70 -0.13 5.99 10.27
C LEU A 70 -1.50 6.09 10.97
N ILE A 71 -2.19 7.24 10.87
CA ILE A 71 -3.53 7.43 11.44
C ILE A 71 -4.51 6.41 10.82
N LEU A 72 -4.53 6.28 9.49
CA LEU A 72 -5.40 5.30 8.82
C LEU A 72 -5.09 3.87 9.27
N GLY A 73 -3.81 3.53 9.39
CA GLY A 73 -3.39 2.22 9.90
C GLY A 73 -3.88 1.96 11.33
N LEU A 74 -3.75 2.95 12.22
CA LEU A 74 -4.24 2.85 13.60
C LEU A 74 -5.77 2.72 13.65
N LEU A 75 -6.50 3.43 12.79
CA LEU A 75 -7.95 3.29 12.65
C LEU A 75 -8.33 1.87 12.20
N ILE A 76 -7.60 1.29 11.24
CA ILE A 76 -7.78 -0.09 10.80
C ILE A 76 -7.52 -1.04 11.98
N GLY A 77 -6.37 -0.92 12.65
CA GLY A 77 -6.02 -1.77 13.80
C GLY A 77 -7.05 -1.70 14.92
N SER A 78 -7.51 -0.48 15.29
CA SER A 78 -8.54 -0.29 16.30
C SER A 78 -9.87 -0.94 15.93
N ARG A 79 -10.26 -0.89 14.65
CA ARG A 79 -11.48 -1.56 14.17
C ARG A 79 -11.37 -3.08 14.17
N LEU A 80 -10.22 -3.62 13.75
CA LEU A 80 -10.01 -5.07 13.68
C LEU A 80 -9.92 -5.72 15.06
N HIS A 81 -9.26 -5.04 16.01
CA HIS A 81 -9.07 -5.57 17.36
C HIS A 81 -10.16 -5.13 18.36
N ALA A 82 -11.00 -4.15 18.01
CA ALA A 82 -11.95 -3.47 18.92
C ALA A 82 -11.26 -2.93 20.19
N LEU A 83 -10.04 -2.38 20.03
CA LEU A 83 -9.19 -1.90 21.11
C LEU A 83 -8.78 -0.43 20.90
N PRO A 84 -8.41 0.29 22.00
CA PRO A 84 -7.89 1.65 21.90
C PRO A 84 -6.58 1.75 21.12
N PHE A 85 -6.31 2.94 20.55
CA PHE A 85 -5.16 3.22 19.67
C PHE A 85 -3.78 2.93 20.29
N TRP A 86 -3.65 3.02 21.61
CA TRP A 86 -2.38 2.83 22.34
C TRP A 86 -2.06 1.37 22.66
N THR A 87 -2.94 0.43 22.33
CA THR A 87 -2.66 -0.98 22.61
C THR A 87 -1.62 -1.53 21.65
N PRO A 88 -0.70 -2.41 22.12
CA PRO A 88 0.36 -2.96 21.29
C PRO A 88 -0.13 -3.65 20.02
N ALA A 89 -1.27 -4.33 20.08
CA ALA A 89 -1.86 -4.99 18.92
C ALA A 89 -2.29 -3.97 17.85
N VAL A 90 -2.94 -2.87 18.25
CA VAL A 90 -3.36 -1.81 17.34
C VAL A 90 -2.17 -1.09 16.75
N LEU A 91 -1.16 -0.76 17.57
CA LEU A 91 0.07 -0.10 17.13
C LEU A 91 0.83 -0.95 16.10
N LEU A 92 0.97 -2.25 16.38
CA LEU A 92 1.62 -3.20 15.49
C LEU A 92 0.89 -3.30 14.14
N THR A 93 -0.42 -3.56 14.18
CA THR A 93 -1.26 -3.67 12.98
C THR A 93 -1.25 -2.38 12.17
N GLY A 94 -1.40 -1.24 12.84
CA GLY A 94 -1.41 0.07 12.18
C GLY A 94 -0.09 0.39 11.50
N LEU A 95 1.03 0.12 12.17
CA LEU A 95 2.36 0.28 11.61
C LEU A 95 2.58 -0.65 10.40
N MET A 96 2.17 -1.92 10.52
CA MET A 96 2.29 -2.88 9.43
C MET A 96 1.55 -2.41 8.17
N VAL A 97 0.29 -1.97 8.30
CA VAL A 97 -0.50 -1.50 7.16
C VAL A 97 0.13 -0.25 6.53
N ALA A 98 0.56 0.72 7.34
CA ALA A 98 1.23 1.93 6.85
C ALA A 98 2.54 1.60 6.10
N LEU A 99 3.32 0.65 6.60
CA LEU A 99 4.54 0.19 5.93
C LEU A 99 4.26 -0.53 4.61
N TRP A 100 3.19 -1.34 4.53
CA TRP A 100 2.77 -1.95 3.28
C TRP A 100 2.38 -0.90 2.23
N ALA A 101 1.64 0.15 2.61
CA ALA A 101 1.30 1.23 1.70
C ALA A 101 2.56 1.91 1.14
N ASN A 102 3.51 2.26 2.00
CA ASN A 102 4.76 2.87 1.57
C ASN A 102 5.67 1.91 0.78
N PHE A 103 5.66 0.61 1.10
CA PHE A 103 6.40 -0.41 0.36
C PHE A 103 5.95 -0.48 -1.11
N PHE A 104 4.64 -0.51 -1.35
CA PHE A 104 4.12 -0.47 -2.72
C PHE A 104 4.49 0.82 -3.45
N ASN A 105 4.52 1.95 -2.75
CA ASN A 105 4.96 3.21 -3.31
C ASN A 105 6.44 3.19 -3.72
N LEU A 106 7.32 2.55 -2.94
CA LEU A 106 8.73 2.35 -3.30
C LEU A 106 8.92 1.42 -4.49
N LEU A 107 7.95 0.55 -4.80
CA LEU A 107 7.98 -0.33 -5.96
C LEU A 107 7.52 0.37 -7.25
N ASP A 108 6.64 1.37 -7.15
CA ASP A 108 5.99 2.04 -8.29
C ASP A 108 6.92 3.05 -9.03
N VAL A 109 8.22 2.81 -8.97
CA VAL A 109 9.23 3.55 -9.73
C VAL A 109 9.46 3.01 -11.15
N ARG A 110 8.87 1.87 -11.47
CA ARG A 110 8.92 1.20 -12.79
C ARG A 110 7.53 0.67 -13.16
N PRO A 111 7.14 0.78 -14.45
CA PRO A 111 5.83 0.34 -14.93
C PRO A 111 5.54 -1.12 -14.61
N GLY A 112 4.33 -1.40 -14.14
CA GLY A 112 3.81 -2.73 -13.88
C GLY A 112 4.29 -3.43 -12.61
N ARG A 113 5.36 -2.91 -11.94
CA ARG A 113 5.98 -3.60 -10.79
C ARG A 113 5.02 -3.69 -9.60
N ALA A 114 4.47 -2.56 -9.16
CA ALA A 114 3.54 -2.52 -8.04
C ALA A 114 2.25 -3.31 -8.34
N GLY A 115 1.65 -3.09 -9.52
CA GLY A 115 0.43 -3.79 -9.92
C GLY A 115 0.60 -5.31 -10.04
N THR A 116 1.74 -5.78 -10.58
CA THR A 116 2.02 -7.22 -10.68
C THR A 116 2.20 -7.85 -9.30
N LEU A 117 2.96 -7.20 -8.40
CA LEU A 117 3.12 -7.70 -7.04
C LEU A 117 1.78 -7.74 -6.31
N PHE A 118 0.92 -6.74 -6.49
CA PHE A 118 -0.41 -6.76 -5.89
C PHE A 118 -1.18 -8.02 -6.32
N LEU A 119 -1.22 -8.36 -7.60
CA LEU A 119 -1.92 -9.57 -8.06
C LEU A 119 -1.35 -10.86 -7.45
N VAL A 120 -0.01 -10.94 -7.33
CA VAL A 120 0.66 -12.08 -6.67
C VAL A 120 0.25 -12.22 -5.21
N LEU A 121 0.03 -11.11 -4.50
CA LEU A 121 -0.36 -11.11 -3.09
C LEU A 121 -1.88 -11.18 -2.88
N ALA A 122 -2.68 -10.57 -3.77
CA ALA A 122 -4.13 -10.54 -3.65
C ALA A 122 -4.75 -11.94 -3.70
N LEU A 123 -4.22 -12.84 -4.55
CA LEU A 123 -4.74 -14.20 -4.65
C LEU A 123 -4.58 -15.00 -3.34
N PRO A 124 -3.37 -15.14 -2.75
CA PRO A 124 -3.24 -15.84 -1.47
C PRO A 124 -3.98 -15.14 -0.31
N CYS A 125 -4.08 -13.80 -0.32
CA CYS A 125 -4.90 -13.07 0.65
C CYS A 125 -6.39 -13.47 0.51
N ALA A 126 -6.94 -13.47 -0.69
CA ALA A 126 -8.32 -13.86 -0.95
C ALA A 126 -8.59 -15.31 -0.53
N LEU A 127 -7.73 -16.24 -0.94
CA LEU A 127 -7.83 -17.64 -0.55
C LEU A 127 -7.74 -17.83 0.97
N GLY A 128 -6.82 -17.16 1.64
CA GLY A 128 -6.67 -17.18 3.09
C GLY A 128 -7.92 -16.68 3.82
N LEU A 129 -8.52 -15.58 3.36
CA LEU A 129 -9.78 -15.06 3.91
C LEU A 129 -10.95 -16.03 3.68
N MET A 130 -11.03 -16.65 2.49
CA MET A 130 -12.05 -17.66 2.18
C MET A 130 -11.94 -18.89 3.08
N LEU A 131 -10.74 -19.44 3.25
CA LEU A 131 -10.49 -20.62 4.08
C LEU A 131 -10.77 -20.36 5.56
N GLN A 132 -10.67 -19.11 6.02
CA GLN A 132 -11.02 -18.69 7.37
C GLN A 132 -12.51 -18.36 7.55
N GLY A 133 -13.35 -18.54 6.53
CA GLY A 133 -14.77 -18.20 6.59
C GLY A 133 -15.05 -16.69 6.57
N ARG A 134 -14.08 -15.86 6.13
CA ARG A 134 -14.17 -14.40 6.10
C ARG A 134 -14.55 -13.87 4.73
N GLN A 135 -15.52 -14.48 4.06
CA GLN A 135 -15.93 -14.12 2.69
C GLN A 135 -16.47 -12.68 2.59
N LEU A 136 -17.03 -12.13 3.67
CA LEU A 136 -17.50 -10.75 3.73
C LEU A 136 -16.38 -9.71 3.59
N GLU A 137 -15.12 -10.11 3.78
CA GLU A 137 -13.95 -9.26 3.62
C GLU A 137 -13.44 -9.17 2.17
N LEU A 138 -13.95 -10.01 1.27
CA LEU A 138 -13.48 -10.09 -0.12
C LEU A 138 -13.93 -8.92 -1.03
N PRO A 139 -15.13 -8.31 -0.86
CA PRO A 139 -15.66 -7.39 -1.87
C PRO A 139 -14.71 -6.25 -2.24
N VAL A 140 -14.05 -5.62 -1.27
CA VAL A 140 -13.14 -4.50 -1.54
C VAL A 140 -11.86 -4.99 -2.21
N LEU A 141 -11.26 -6.08 -1.71
CA LEU A 141 -10.07 -6.68 -2.33
C LEU A 141 -10.34 -7.04 -3.80
N MET A 142 -11.48 -7.66 -4.09
CA MET A 142 -11.87 -8.05 -5.45
C MET A 142 -12.19 -6.84 -6.33
N SER A 143 -12.85 -5.81 -5.78
CA SER A 143 -13.16 -4.59 -6.53
C SER A 143 -11.90 -3.81 -6.91
N VAL A 144 -10.94 -3.65 -5.99
CA VAL A 144 -9.64 -3.02 -6.28
C VAL A 144 -8.86 -3.86 -7.29
N THR A 145 -8.90 -5.19 -7.16
CA THR A 145 -8.27 -6.10 -8.13
C THR A 145 -8.86 -5.91 -9.53
N ALA A 146 -10.19 -5.87 -9.66
CA ALA A 146 -10.85 -5.63 -10.94
C ALA A 146 -10.46 -4.28 -11.55
N GLY A 147 -10.46 -3.21 -10.74
CA GLY A 147 -10.02 -1.88 -11.18
C GLY A 147 -8.55 -1.86 -11.63
N LEU A 148 -7.67 -2.57 -10.92
CA LEU A 148 -6.28 -2.71 -11.32
C LEU A 148 -6.13 -3.44 -12.65
N LEU A 149 -6.85 -4.55 -12.86
CA LEU A 149 -6.79 -5.33 -14.10
C LEU A 149 -7.17 -4.50 -15.33
N MET A 150 -8.04 -3.49 -15.19
CA MET A 150 -8.43 -2.59 -16.28
C MET A 150 -7.27 -1.66 -16.70
N VAL A 151 -6.43 -1.23 -15.77
CA VAL A 151 -5.36 -0.25 -16.03
C VAL A 151 -3.98 -0.87 -16.14
N LEU A 152 -3.77 -2.07 -15.63
CA LEU A 152 -2.48 -2.75 -15.59
C LEU A 152 -1.83 -2.93 -16.98
N PRO A 153 -2.57 -3.24 -18.08
CA PRO A 153 -1.97 -3.31 -19.42
C PRO A 153 -1.38 -1.97 -19.87
N ILE A 154 -2.01 -0.84 -19.48
CA ILE A 154 -1.55 0.51 -19.83
C ILE A 154 -0.31 0.86 -19.00
N ASP A 155 -0.32 0.54 -17.71
CA ASP A 155 0.80 0.72 -16.80
C ASP A 155 2.02 -0.12 -17.26
N ARG A 156 1.83 -1.41 -17.52
CA ARG A 156 2.89 -2.32 -18.02
C ARG A 156 3.47 -1.89 -19.35
N ALA A 157 2.68 -1.25 -20.20
CA ALA A 157 3.13 -0.68 -21.48
C ALA A 157 3.85 0.68 -21.33
N GLY A 158 4.03 1.19 -20.10
CA GLY A 158 4.65 2.49 -19.85
C GLY A 158 3.87 3.69 -20.40
N LYS A 159 2.59 3.50 -20.78
CA LYS A 159 1.72 4.56 -21.32
C LYS A 159 1.07 5.42 -20.23
N GLY A 160 1.31 5.07 -18.98
CA GLY A 160 0.90 5.76 -17.77
C GLY A 160 1.37 4.96 -16.56
N MET A 161 1.35 5.54 -15.38
CA MET A 161 1.72 4.86 -14.13
C MET A 161 0.57 4.91 -13.12
N LEU A 162 0.57 3.99 -12.18
CA LEU A 162 -0.38 3.99 -11.07
C LEU A 162 -0.26 5.25 -10.23
N GLY A 163 0.96 5.75 -10.05
CA GLY A 163 1.28 6.89 -9.21
C GLY A 163 1.06 6.60 -7.72
N ASP A 164 1.24 7.63 -6.91
CA ASP A 164 1.07 7.54 -5.46
C ASP A 164 -0.36 7.15 -5.08
N THR A 165 -1.36 7.60 -5.86
CA THR A 165 -2.77 7.19 -5.71
C THR A 165 -2.93 5.68 -5.74
N GLY A 166 -2.43 5.04 -6.80
CA GLY A 166 -2.61 3.60 -7.00
C GLY A 166 -1.71 2.78 -6.08
N SER A 167 -0.44 3.10 -6.00
CA SER A 167 0.52 2.33 -5.22
C SER A 167 0.19 2.31 -3.72
N ASN A 168 -0.11 3.46 -3.10
CA ASN A 168 -0.52 3.50 -1.70
C ASN A 168 -1.85 2.77 -1.45
N LEU A 169 -2.82 2.90 -2.39
CA LEU A 169 -4.07 2.13 -2.34
C LEU A 169 -3.79 0.62 -2.29
N LEU A 170 -3.00 0.11 -3.24
CA LEU A 170 -2.70 -1.33 -3.34
C LEU A 170 -2.03 -1.84 -2.07
N GLY A 171 -1.07 -1.09 -1.53
CA GLY A 171 -0.39 -1.44 -0.29
C GLY A 171 -1.31 -1.38 0.94
N GLY A 172 -2.17 -0.38 1.04
CA GLY A 172 -3.17 -0.27 2.11
C GLY A 172 -4.15 -1.44 2.10
N VAL A 173 -4.62 -1.85 0.91
CA VAL A 173 -5.54 -2.99 0.74
C VAL A 173 -4.86 -4.32 1.09
N VAL A 174 -3.64 -4.58 0.58
CA VAL A 174 -2.88 -5.79 0.94
C VAL A 174 -2.56 -5.82 2.43
N GLY A 175 -2.07 -4.71 2.99
CA GLY A 175 -1.76 -4.61 4.42
C GLY A 175 -2.98 -4.90 5.30
N THR A 176 -4.16 -4.39 4.91
CA THR A 176 -5.42 -4.66 5.63
C THR A 176 -5.85 -6.11 5.48
N ALA A 177 -5.78 -6.70 4.29
CA ALA A 177 -6.10 -8.11 4.08
C ALA A 177 -5.18 -9.03 4.93
N LEU A 178 -3.89 -8.73 4.98
CA LEU A 178 -2.93 -9.44 5.83
C LEU A 178 -3.22 -9.23 7.33
N ALA A 179 -3.62 -8.02 7.74
CA ALA A 179 -4.00 -7.74 9.12
C ALA A 179 -5.22 -8.55 9.58
N ILE A 180 -6.18 -8.79 8.68
CA ILE A 180 -7.35 -9.62 8.93
C ILE A 180 -6.98 -11.11 8.98
N GLY A 181 -6.11 -11.55 8.06
CA GLY A 181 -5.80 -12.97 7.85
C GLY A 181 -4.68 -13.52 8.72
N LEU A 182 -3.77 -12.69 9.24
CA LEU A 182 -2.58 -13.13 9.95
C LEU A 182 -2.71 -12.95 11.48
N PRO A 183 -2.24 -13.92 12.28
CA PRO A 183 -2.10 -13.72 13.72
C PRO A 183 -1.03 -12.68 14.05
N LEU A 184 -1.11 -12.06 15.24
CA LEU A 184 -0.23 -10.94 15.63
C LEU A 184 1.27 -11.24 15.53
N TRP A 185 1.70 -12.47 15.83
CA TRP A 185 3.12 -12.83 15.72
C TRP A 185 3.61 -12.80 14.26
N MET A 186 2.78 -13.21 13.29
CA MET A 186 3.12 -13.10 11.87
C MET A 186 3.10 -11.65 11.41
N GLN A 187 2.15 -10.84 11.91
CA GLN A 187 2.14 -9.39 11.66
C GLN A 187 3.44 -8.75 12.19
N ALA A 188 3.95 -9.19 13.35
CA ALA A 188 5.23 -8.69 13.89
C ALA A 188 6.42 -9.04 12.99
N ILE A 189 6.48 -10.28 12.47
CA ILE A 189 7.52 -10.69 11.52
C ILE A 189 7.44 -9.86 10.23
N CYS A 190 6.24 -9.69 9.66
CA CYS A 190 6.04 -8.86 8.48
C CYS A 190 6.45 -7.40 8.73
N THR A 191 6.07 -6.83 9.88
CA THR A 191 6.43 -5.46 10.26
C THR A 191 7.94 -5.30 10.38
N LEU A 192 8.62 -6.25 11.04
CA LEU A 192 10.08 -6.23 11.16
C LEU A 192 10.75 -6.30 9.77
N GLY A 193 10.30 -7.21 8.91
CA GLY A 193 10.81 -7.33 7.54
C GLY A 193 10.64 -6.04 6.74
N LEU A 194 9.45 -5.42 6.82
CA LEU A 194 9.18 -4.16 6.16
C LEU A 194 10.04 -3.02 6.71
N LEU A 195 10.21 -2.92 8.03
CA LEU A 195 11.10 -1.92 8.65
C LEU A 195 12.55 -2.07 8.16
N LEU A 196 13.07 -3.29 8.16
CA LEU A 196 14.43 -3.57 7.67
C LEU A 196 14.55 -3.21 6.18
N PHE A 197 13.54 -3.53 5.37
CA PHE A 197 13.50 -3.14 3.96
C PHE A 197 13.51 -1.62 3.78
N HIS A 198 12.70 -0.87 4.54
CA HIS A 198 12.66 0.59 4.45
C HIS A 198 13.98 1.23 4.87
N LEU A 199 14.61 0.72 5.95
CA LEU A 199 15.95 1.18 6.36
C LEU A 199 17.03 0.91 5.31
N TRP A 200 16.91 -0.21 4.60
CA TRP A 200 17.78 -0.54 3.48
C TRP A 200 17.52 0.37 2.28
N ALA A 201 16.25 0.60 1.91
CA ALA A 201 15.84 1.43 0.77
C ALA A 201 16.19 2.92 0.94
N GLU A 202 16.33 3.41 2.18
CA GLU A 202 16.86 4.77 2.44
C GLU A 202 18.34 4.94 2.06
N ARG A 203 19.10 3.85 1.96
CA ARG A 203 20.54 3.86 1.66
C ARG A 203 20.86 3.39 0.25
N TYR A 204 20.04 2.52 -0.30
CA TYR A 204 20.29 1.84 -1.56
C TYR A 204 19.11 1.97 -2.52
N SER A 205 19.41 2.14 -3.80
CA SER A 205 18.39 2.14 -4.85
C SER A 205 17.91 0.71 -5.12
N LEU A 206 16.61 0.48 -4.92
CA LEU A 206 15.98 -0.81 -5.25
C LEU A 206 16.16 -1.17 -6.73
N THR A 207 16.01 -0.19 -7.62
CA THR A 207 16.16 -0.41 -9.06
C THR A 207 17.58 -0.85 -9.41
N ASP A 208 18.61 -0.15 -8.89
CA ASP A 208 20.01 -0.53 -9.13
C ASP A 208 20.33 -1.91 -8.57
N TYR A 209 19.76 -2.25 -7.42
CA TYR A 209 19.92 -3.57 -6.82
C TYR A 209 19.34 -4.66 -7.71
N ILE A 210 18.11 -4.47 -8.20
CA ILE A 210 17.44 -5.41 -9.12
C ILE A 210 18.25 -5.56 -10.42
N GLU A 211 18.75 -4.47 -10.99
CA GLU A 211 19.49 -4.50 -12.24
C GLU A 211 20.84 -5.24 -12.14
N ARG A 212 21.48 -5.19 -10.96
CA ARG A 212 22.74 -5.93 -10.71
C ARG A 212 22.55 -7.45 -10.54
N HIS A 213 21.34 -7.90 -10.18
CA HIS A 213 21.07 -9.32 -9.93
C HIS A 213 20.30 -9.95 -11.12
N PRO A 214 20.94 -10.84 -11.91
CA PRO A 214 20.34 -11.37 -13.14
C PRO A 214 18.97 -12.01 -12.96
N MET A 215 18.77 -12.76 -11.86
CA MET A 215 17.51 -13.44 -11.56
C MET A 215 16.38 -12.41 -11.25
N LEU A 216 16.67 -11.44 -10.39
CA LEU A 216 15.71 -10.38 -10.06
C LEU A 216 15.38 -9.53 -11.28
N ARG A 217 16.40 -9.21 -12.10
CA ARG A 217 16.22 -8.49 -13.36
C ARG A 217 15.35 -9.28 -14.35
N ALA A 218 15.49 -10.59 -14.42
CA ALA A 218 14.65 -11.43 -15.27
C ALA A 218 13.19 -11.40 -14.81
N LEU A 219 12.93 -11.55 -13.51
CA LEU A 219 11.60 -11.45 -12.93
C LEU A 219 10.99 -10.06 -13.15
N ASP A 220 11.77 -9.01 -12.94
CA ASP A 220 11.31 -7.63 -13.09
C ASP A 220 10.96 -7.30 -14.55
N ARG A 221 11.61 -7.92 -15.54
CA ARG A 221 11.24 -7.79 -16.96
C ARG A 221 9.86 -8.37 -17.28
N LEU A 222 9.36 -9.30 -16.48
CA LEU A 222 8.01 -9.86 -16.65
C LEU A 222 6.92 -8.90 -16.17
N THR A 223 7.26 -7.85 -15.41
CA THR A 223 6.27 -6.92 -14.84
C THR A 223 5.86 -5.82 -15.81
N GLY A 224 6.73 -5.37 -16.73
CA GLY A 224 6.41 -4.30 -17.69
C GLY A 224 7.58 -3.92 -18.60
N ILE A 225 7.35 -2.91 -19.43
CA ILE A 225 8.36 -2.37 -20.37
C ILE A 225 9.44 -1.58 -19.60
N ARG A 226 10.65 -1.52 -20.22
CA ARG A 226 11.81 -0.79 -19.70
C ARG A 226 12.34 0.21 -20.70
#